data_789ae959365e7f96c49926d213547a94
#
_entry.id   789ae959365e7f96c49926d213547a94
#
_cell.length_a   1.000
_cell.length_b   1.000
_cell.length_c   1.000
_cell.angle_alpha   90.00
_cell.angle_beta   90.00
_cell.angle_gamma   90.00
#
_symmetry.space_group_name_H-M   'P 1'
#
loop_
_entity.id
_entity.type
_entity.pdbx_description
1 polymer ?
#
loop_
_entity_poly.entity_id
_entity_poly.type
_entity_poly.pdbx_seq_one_letter_code
_entity_poly.pdbx_strand_id
1 'polypeptide(L)'
;MKKKTSSYITKKFIFDFVWRFVLTIIVVIVFIRIFIYPERAMIKEYRKKLTNNHCVAKAYIYDDNPRDVKIYYRFVVNGIKYSGISHYSHLNPPYPREGDSIEVYYSEDDPNVNLWRGEFSE
;
A
#
# COMPACT_ATOMS: atom_id res chain seq x y z
N MET A 1 -22.88 -54.01 -5.78
CA MET A 1 -22.97 -53.17 -4.57
C MET A 1 -21.67 -52.49 -4.25
N LYS A 2 -20.53 -53.15 -4.29
CA LYS A 2 -19.22 -52.54 -3.99
C LYS A 2 -18.86 -51.39 -4.95
N LYS A 3 -19.23 -51.44 -6.23
CA LYS A 3 -18.97 -50.40 -7.24
C LYS A 3 -19.72 -49.09 -6.94
N LYS A 4 -20.97 -49.14 -6.48
CA LYS A 4 -21.73 -47.93 -6.12
C LYS A 4 -21.17 -47.22 -4.90
N THR A 5 -20.76 -47.95 -3.89
CA THR A 5 -20.17 -47.41 -2.67
C THR A 5 -18.82 -46.74 -2.99
N SER A 6 -17.97 -47.38 -3.80
CA SER A 6 -16.68 -46.83 -4.23
C SER A 6 -16.85 -45.54 -5.04
N SER A 7 -17.81 -45.51 -5.99
CA SER A 7 -18.10 -44.32 -6.80
C SER A 7 -18.61 -43.16 -5.94
N TYR A 8 -19.45 -43.44 -4.97
CA TYR A 8 -19.96 -42.42 -4.04
C TYR A 8 -18.84 -41.81 -3.19
N ILE A 9 -17.97 -42.65 -2.64
CA ILE A 9 -16.81 -42.18 -1.83
C ILE A 9 -15.87 -41.31 -2.68
N THR A 10 -15.61 -41.69 -3.93
CA THR A 10 -14.77 -40.94 -4.85
C THR A 10 -15.36 -39.57 -5.18
N LYS A 11 -16.66 -39.47 -5.44
CA LYS A 11 -17.35 -38.19 -5.70
C LYS A 11 -17.28 -37.27 -4.46
N LYS A 12 -17.53 -37.81 -3.28
CA LYS A 12 -17.44 -37.05 -2.03
C LYS A 12 -16.02 -36.53 -1.78
N PHE A 13 -15.01 -37.36 -2.04
CA PHE A 13 -13.61 -36.98 -1.91
C PHE A 13 -13.25 -35.83 -2.86
N ILE A 14 -13.64 -35.91 -4.11
CA ILE A 14 -13.42 -34.86 -5.12
C ILE A 14 -14.13 -33.58 -4.70
N PHE A 15 -15.36 -33.66 -4.23
CA PHE A 15 -16.14 -32.51 -3.78
C PHE A 15 -15.46 -31.81 -2.58
N ASP A 16 -15.01 -32.60 -1.60
CA ASP A 16 -14.29 -32.05 -0.43
C ASP A 16 -12.97 -31.39 -0.83
N PHE A 17 -12.23 -31.99 -1.76
CA PHE A 17 -10.98 -31.44 -2.28
C PHE A 17 -11.20 -30.11 -3.02
N VAL A 18 -12.20 -30.06 -3.90
CA VAL A 18 -12.54 -28.84 -4.65
C VAL A 18 -12.98 -27.73 -3.69
N TRP A 19 -13.80 -28.08 -2.72
CA TRP A 19 -14.27 -27.11 -1.71
C TRP A 19 -13.13 -26.51 -0.90
N ARG A 20 -12.18 -27.34 -0.47
CA ARG A 20 -10.98 -26.87 0.25
C ARG A 20 -10.12 -25.96 -0.63
N PHE A 21 -9.99 -26.29 -1.89
CA PHE A 21 -9.24 -25.49 -2.85
C PHE A 21 -9.89 -24.11 -3.04
N VAL A 22 -11.22 -24.07 -3.18
CA VAL A 22 -11.99 -22.83 -3.30
C VAL A 22 -11.83 -21.97 -2.04
N LEU A 23 -11.91 -22.56 -0.86
CA LEU A 23 -11.72 -21.85 0.40
C LEU A 23 -10.30 -21.25 0.50
N THR A 24 -9.28 -21.98 0.07
CA THR A 24 -7.91 -21.50 0.06
C THR A 24 -7.76 -20.28 -0.87
N ILE A 25 -8.35 -20.32 -2.05
CA ILE A 25 -8.35 -19.18 -2.99
C ILE A 25 -9.03 -17.96 -2.37
N ILE A 26 -10.18 -18.15 -1.73
CA ILE A 26 -10.90 -17.06 -1.06
C ILE A 26 -10.05 -16.44 0.04
N VAL A 27 -9.41 -17.24 0.86
CA VAL A 27 -8.52 -16.76 1.94
C VAL A 27 -7.35 -15.97 1.37
N VAL A 28 -6.73 -16.44 0.29
CA VAL A 28 -5.63 -15.74 -0.38
C VAL A 28 -6.08 -14.40 -0.93
N ILE A 29 -7.24 -14.34 -1.58
CA ILE A 29 -7.80 -13.09 -2.12
C ILE A 29 -8.08 -12.09 -1.01
N VAL A 30 -8.68 -12.53 0.10
CA VAL A 30 -8.96 -11.69 1.26
C VAL A 30 -7.66 -11.17 1.88
N PHE A 31 -6.66 -12.03 2.00
CA PHE A 31 -5.34 -11.67 2.53
C PHE A 31 -4.66 -10.61 1.66
N ILE A 32 -4.69 -10.77 0.34
CA ILE A 32 -4.15 -9.78 -0.59
C ILE A 32 -4.85 -8.44 -0.44
N ARG A 33 -6.16 -8.42 -0.32
CA ARG A 33 -6.94 -7.18 -0.12
C ARG A 33 -6.62 -6.49 1.20
N ILE A 34 -6.44 -7.26 2.26
CA ILE A 34 -6.13 -6.69 3.58
C ILE A 34 -4.71 -6.11 3.64
N PHE A 35 -3.72 -6.77 3.00
CA PHE A 35 -2.31 -6.38 3.13
C PHE A 35 -1.79 -5.47 2.01
N ILE A 36 -2.32 -5.59 0.79
CA ILE A 36 -1.83 -4.81 -0.36
C ILE A 36 -2.70 -3.59 -0.64
N TYR A 37 -4.01 -3.74 -0.57
CA TYR A 37 -4.97 -2.69 -0.88
C TYR A 37 -4.98 -1.50 0.10
N PRO A 38 -4.80 -1.67 1.42
CA PRO A 38 -4.88 -0.54 2.34
C PRO A 38 -3.89 0.57 2.07
N GLU A 39 -2.68 0.23 1.62
CA GLU A 39 -1.65 1.23 1.33
C GLU A 39 -2.04 2.12 0.16
N ARG A 40 -2.50 1.53 -0.93
CA ARG A 40 -2.95 2.28 -2.11
C ARG A 40 -4.20 3.09 -1.84
N ALA A 41 -5.14 2.53 -1.11
CA ALA A 41 -6.37 3.22 -0.70
C ALA A 41 -6.05 4.39 0.22
N MET A 42 -5.10 4.24 1.13
CA MET A 42 -4.62 5.28 2.03
C MET A 42 -3.99 6.43 1.25
N ILE A 43 -3.10 6.14 0.31
CA ILE A 43 -2.44 7.16 -0.52
C ILE A 43 -3.48 7.93 -1.34
N LYS A 44 -4.44 7.24 -1.93
CA LYS A 44 -5.52 7.87 -2.71
C LYS A 44 -6.37 8.78 -1.84
N GLU A 45 -6.71 8.35 -0.64
CA GLU A 45 -7.47 9.14 0.33
C GLU A 45 -6.69 10.36 0.79
N TYR A 46 -5.41 10.22 1.09
CA TYR A 46 -4.53 11.32 1.48
C TYR A 46 -4.37 12.33 0.35
N ARG A 47 -4.19 11.86 -0.88
CA ARG A 47 -4.12 12.73 -2.06
C ARG A 47 -5.39 13.57 -2.19
N LYS A 48 -6.54 12.96 -2.03
CA LYS A 48 -7.83 13.65 -2.09
C LYS A 48 -7.97 14.72 -1.00
N LYS A 49 -7.59 14.40 0.23
CA LYS A 49 -7.64 15.34 1.36
C LYS A 49 -6.68 16.50 1.18
N LEU A 50 -5.47 16.25 0.68
CA LEU A 50 -4.40 17.24 0.58
C LEU A 50 -4.47 18.08 -0.69
N THR A 51 -5.25 17.71 -1.69
CA THR A 51 -5.36 18.44 -2.95
C THR A 51 -5.87 19.87 -2.75
N ASN A 52 -6.88 20.05 -1.92
CA ASN A 52 -7.54 21.35 -1.73
C ASN A 52 -7.04 22.10 -0.51
N ASN A 53 -6.48 21.44 0.46
CA ASN A 53 -6.03 22.07 1.71
C ASN A 53 -4.83 21.33 2.28
N HIS A 54 -3.67 21.94 2.22
CA HIS A 54 -2.44 21.37 2.73
C HIS A 54 -1.46 22.45 3.17
N CYS A 55 -0.55 22.06 4.06
CA CYS A 55 0.65 22.82 4.38
C CYS A 55 1.85 22.14 3.75
N VAL A 56 2.94 22.86 3.63
CA VAL A 56 4.18 22.37 3.02
C VAL A 56 5.28 22.29 4.08
N ALA A 57 6.00 21.17 4.09
CA ALA A 57 7.16 21.00 4.93
C ALA A 57 8.30 20.39 4.13
N LYS A 58 9.54 20.65 4.58
CA LYS A 58 10.72 20.02 4.02
C LYS A 58 10.97 18.72 4.75
N ALA A 59 11.07 17.63 4.02
CA ALA A 59 11.30 16.31 4.57
C ALA A 59 12.63 15.74 4.10
N TYR A 60 13.18 14.84 4.88
CA TYR A 60 14.41 14.13 4.59
C TYR A 60 14.11 12.66 4.34
N ILE A 61 14.61 12.12 3.22
CA ILE A 61 14.45 10.71 2.90
C ILE A 61 15.50 9.92 3.67
N TYR A 62 15.05 9.09 4.61
CA TYR A 62 15.93 8.26 5.42
C TYR A 62 16.10 6.84 4.89
N ASP A 63 15.22 6.41 3.99
CA ASP A 63 15.28 5.10 3.35
C ASP A 63 14.55 5.13 2.02
N ASP A 64 14.98 4.31 1.07
CA ASP A 64 14.30 4.14 -0.20
C ASP A 64 14.30 2.66 -0.59
N ASN A 65 13.25 2.26 -1.32
CA ASN A 65 13.12 0.92 -1.84
C ASN A 65 12.88 1.01 -3.36
N PRO A 66 13.95 0.95 -4.18
CA PRO A 66 13.83 1.04 -5.63
C PRO A 66 13.00 -0.09 -6.24
N ARG A 67 12.99 -1.24 -5.60
CA ARG A 67 12.23 -2.40 -6.07
C ARG A 67 10.72 -2.14 -6.07
N ASP A 68 10.22 -1.51 -5.00
CA ASP A 68 8.81 -1.18 -4.83
C ASP A 68 8.50 0.26 -5.20
N VAL A 69 9.49 1.03 -5.66
CA VAL A 69 9.36 2.44 -6.07
C VAL A 69 8.85 3.30 -4.93
N LYS A 70 9.32 3.02 -3.70
CA LYS A 70 8.90 3.70 -2.47
C LYS A 70 10.02 4.53 -1.89
N ILE A 71 9.63 5.62 -1.23
CA ILE A 71 10.49 6.44 -0.40
C ILE A 71 9.90 6.58 1.00
N TYR A 72 10.76 6.57 1.99
CA TYR A 72 10.40 6.77 3.39
C TYR A 72 11.07 8.05 3.86
N TYR A 73 10.30 8.98 4.41
CA TYR A 73 10.80 10.29 4.78
C TYR A 73 10.34 10.70 6.17
N ARG A 74 11.03 11.68 6.73
CA ARG A 74 10.72 12.31 8.02
C ARG A 74 10.73 13.82 7.89
N PHE A 75 9.84 14.46 8.64
CA PHE A 75 9.77 15.91 8.72
C PHE A 75 9.31 16.33 10.11
N VAL A 76 9.48 17.60 10.42
CA VAL A 76 9.16 18.17 11.74
C VAL A 76 8.15 19.28 11.57
N VAL A 77 7.09 19.25 12.37
CA VAL A 77 6.07 20.30 12.45
C VAL A 77 5.91 20.68 13.93
N ASN A 78 6.16 21.95 14.26
CA ASN A 78 6.03 22.45 15.63
C ASN A 78 6.83 21.63 16.66
N GLY A 79 8.04 21.17 16.28
CA GLY A 79 8.91 20.37 17.14
C GLY A 79 8.56 18.89 17.24
N ILE A 80 7.50 18.45 16.60
CA ILE A 80 7.06 17.04 16.58
C ILE A 80 7.52 16.38 15.28
N LYS A 81 8.13 15.20 15.39
CA LYS A 81 8.60 14.44 14.23
C LYS A 81 7.47 13.58 13.66
N TYR A 82 7.31 13.68 12.36
CA TYR A 82 6.37 12.84 11.60
C TYR A 82 7.12 12.09 10.52
N SER A 83 6.55 10.98 10.07
CA SER A 83 7.08 10.18 8.98
C SER A 83 6.01 9.89 7.94
N GLY A 84 6.45 9.53 6.75
CA GLY A 84 5.53 9.17 5.68
C GLY A 84 6.17 8.26 4.65
N ILE A 85 5.33 7.76 3.77
CA ILE A 85 5.69 6.87 2.68
C ILE A 85 5.05 7.42 1.41
N SER A 86 5.82 7.48 0.33
CA SER A 86 5.31 7.87 -0.98
C SER A 86 5.93 7.02 -2.07
N HIS A 87 5.28 7.00 -3.22
CA HIS A 87 5.74 6.30 -4.41
C HIS A 87 6.21 7.30 -5.45
N TYR A 88 7.19 6.92 -6.24
CA TYR A 88 7.66 7.72 -7.37
C TYR A 88 7.48 6.96 -8.69
N SER A 89 7.57 7.66 -9.82
CA SER A 89 7.45 7.07 -11.14
C SER A 89 8.82 6.74 -11.72
N HIS A 90 8.98 5.54 -12.29
CA HIS A 90 10.19 5.18 -13.04
C HIS A 90 10.38 6.01 -14.31
N LEU A 91 9.33 6.69 -14.77
CA LEU A 91 9.33 7.42 -16.03
C LEU A 91 9.94 8.82 -15.91
N ASN A 92 10.11 9.35 -14.71
CA ASN A 92 10.54 10.73 -14.47
C ASN A 92 11.83 10.80 -13.64
N PRO A 93 13.01 10.55 -14.23
CA PRO A 93 14.28 10.80 -13.52
C PRO A 93 14.51 12.31 -13.34
N PRO A 94 15.29 12.75 -12.33
CA PRO A 94 15.99 11.93 -11.35
C PRO A 94 15.05 11.41 -10.26
N TYR A 95 15.30 10.18 -9.80
CA TYR A 95 14.48 9.56 -8.76
C TYR A 95 14.91 10.06 -7.37
N PRO A 96 13.94 10.31 -6.48
CA PRO A 96 14.26 10.64 -5.09
C PRO A 96 14.89 9.44 -4.39
N ARG A 97 15.96 9.67 -3.65
CA ARG A 97 16.74 8.62 -2.98
C ARG A 97 17.06 9.01 -1.55
N GLU A 98 17.50 8.02 -0.77
CA GLU A 98 18.02 8.24 0.58
C GLU A 98 19.05 9.37 0.59
N GLY A 99 18.91 10.28 1.54
CA GLY A 99 19.76 11.45 1.67
C GLY A 99 19.23 12.72 1.00
N ASP A 100 18.24 12.60 0.14
CA ASP A 100 17.62 13.73 -0.54
C ASP A 100 16.62 14.44 0.38
N SER A 101 16.47 15.76 0.14
CA SER A 101 15.40 16.55 0.75
C SER A 101 14.29 16.76 -0.25
N ILE A 102 13.05 16.63 0.22
CA ILE A 102 11.84 16.77 -0.61
C ILE A 102 10.83 17.68 0.07
N GLU A 103 9.89 18.19 -0.70
CA GLU A 103 8.73 18.89 -0.17
C GLU A 103 7.59 17.90 0.06
N VAL A 104 6.94 18.02 1.21
CA VAL A 104 5.84 17.16 1.61
C VAL A 104 4.61 18.03 1.90
N TYR A 105 3.47 17.60 1.42
CA TYR A 105 2.19 18.19 1.75
C TYR A 105 1.59 17.45 2.93
N TYR A 106 1.13 18.16 3.94
CA TYR A 106 0.52 17.57 5.12
C TYR A 106 -0.73 18.33 5.53
N SER A 107 -1.62 17.65 6.24
CA SER A 107 -2.81 18.26 6.80
C SER A 107 -2.48 19.04 8.07
N GLU A 108 -2.93 20.27 8.17
CA GLU A 108 -2.75 21.10 9.37
C GLU A 108 -3.36 20.45 10.59
N ASP A 109 -4.53 19.81 10.43
CA ASP A 109 -5.25 19.17 11.53
C ASP A 109 -4.58 17.87 11.99
N ASP A 110 -3.98 17.14 11.07
CA ASP A 110 -3.30 15.87 11.38
C ASP A 110 -2.10 15.67 10.46
N PRO A 111 -0.88 16.06 10.90
CA PRO A 111 0.33 15.91 10.08
C PRO A 111 0.73 14.46 9.76
N ASN A 112 0.09 13.47 10.38
CA ASN A 112 0.26 12.07 9.95
C ASN A 112 -0.35 11.83 8.57
N VAL A 113 -1.30 12.67 8.15
CA VAL A 113 -1.83 12.68 6.79
C VAL A 113 -0.88 13.54 5.95
N ASN A 114 0.01 12.89 5.22
CA ASN A 114 1.02 13.55 4.42
C ASN A 114 1.37 12.72 3.18
N LEU A 115 1.80 13.41 2.13
CA LEU A 115 2.32 12.79 0.91
C LEU A 115 3.41 13.67 0.33
N TRP A 116 4.36 13.07 -0.36
CA TRP A 116 5.36 13.77 -1.15
C TRP A 116 4.69 14.58 -2.26
N ARG A 117 5.18 15.78 -2.50
CA ARG A 117 4.67 16.67 -3.57
C ARG A 117 4.61 15.98 -4.93
N GLY A 118 5.56 15.11 -5.25
CA GLY A 118 5.60 14.38 -6.51
C GLY A 118 4.41 13.45 -6.76
N GLU A 119 3.69 13.06 -5.71
CA GLU A 119 2.45 12.30 -5.85
C GLU A 119 1.33 13.11 -6.52
N PHE A 120 1.45 14.43 -6.56
CA PHE A 120 0.44 15.35 -7.10
C PHE A 120 0.81 15.91 -8.47
N SER A 121 1.97 15.56 -9.01
CA SER A 121 2.51 16.19 -10.24
C SER A 121 2.09 15.50 -11.52
N GLU A 122 1.17 14.58 -11.47
CA GLU A 122 0.64 13.94 -12.67
C GLU A 122 -0.58 14.67 -13.22
#